data_8202a7327ad24f523d272ebceb03e835
#
_entry.id   8202a7327ad24f523d272ebceb03e835
#
_cell.length_a   1.000
_cell.length_b   1.000
_cell.length_c   1.000
_cell.angle_alpha   90.00
_cell.angle_beta   90.00
_cell.angle_gamma   90.00
#
_symmetry.space_group_name_H-M   'P 1'
#
loop_
_entity.id
_entity.type
_entity.pdbx_description
1 polymer ?
#
loop_
_entity_poly.entity_id
_entity_poly.type
_entity_poly.pdbx_seq_one_letter_code
_entity_poly.pdbx_strand_id
1 'polypeptide(L)'
;MKNKLKLLIIITLMSFCFVIFYKGLDNSNTYVPKIKDKKNIPIFKAKDFNSNTFIDSEKVFEEDIFYVMNIWASWCVPCRTEHPLLMELSKSQSVKLIGLNYRDNQNNAKDFINEFGNPYSKILIDNDGTLSVEFGAYGVPETYVIGKDKKIIKRFIGPINHKIIAEIKLIIK
;
A
#
# COMPACT_ATOMS: atom_id res chain seq x y z
N MET A 1 -37.58 44.35 -7.64
CA MET A 1 -37.04 44.03 -6.27
C MET A 1 -37.09 42.53 -5.96
N LYS A 2 -38.17 41.80 -6.20
CA LYS A 2 -38.29 40.34 -5.88
C LYS A 2 -37.19 39.46 -6.51
N ASN A 3 -36.73 39.72 -7.74
CA ASN A 3 -35.72 38.89 -8.41
C ASN A 3 -34.30 39.09 -7.85
N LYS A 4 -33.96 40.35 -7.40
CA LYS A 4 -32.69 40.64 -6.75
C LYS A 4 -32.60 39.96 -5.38
N LEU A 5 -33.72 39.90 -4.65
CA LEU A 5 -33.76 39.20 -3.35
C LEU A 5 -33.62 37.68 -3.54
N LYS A 6 -34.25 37.08 -4.54
CA LYS A 6 -34.08 35.64 -4.88
C LYS A 6 -32.63 35.32 -5.24
N LEU A 7 -31.97 36.16 -6.05
CA LEU A 7 -30.60 35.97 -6.44
C LEU A 7 -29.65 36.05 -5.21
N LEU A 8 -29.91 36.96 -4.30
CA LEU A 8 -29.11 37.15 -3.08
C LEU A 8 -29.24 35.93 -2.16
N ILE A 9 -30.44 35.34 -2.02
CA ILE A 9 -30.70 34.11 -1.25
C ILE A 9 -29.95 32.94 -1.87
N ILE A 10 -29.96 32.78 -3.20
CA ILE A 10 -29.24 31.69 -3.88
C ILE A 10 -27.74 31.81 -3.66
N ILE A 11 -27.17 33.01 -3.79
CA ILE A 11 -25.72 33.23 -3.58
C ILE A 11 -25.33 32.94 -2.13
N THR A 12 -26.12 33.38 -1.14
CA THR A 12 -25.83 33.07 0.28
C THR A 12 -25.93 31.57 0.57
N LEU A 13 -26.89 30.86 -0.01
CA LEU A 13 -27.03 29.41 0.15
C LEU A 13 -25.85 28.64 -0.47
N MET A 14 -25.43 29.04 -1.69
CA MET A 14 -24.25 28.44 -2.34
C MET A 14 -22.95 28.70 -1.55
N SER A 15 -22.77 29.93 -1.06
CA SER A 15 -21.62 30.28 -0.23
C SER A 15 -21.59 29.48 1.08
N PHE A 16 -22.74 29.29 1.70
CA PHE A 16 -22.87 28.47 2.92
C PHE A 16 -22.55 27.01 2.65
N CYS A 17 -23.07 26.42 1.59
CA CYS A 17 -22.72 25.05 1.17
C CYS A 17 -21.22 24.92 0.88
N PHE A 18 -20.62 25.90 0.18
CA PHE A 18 -19.21 25.89 -0.13
C PHE A 18 -18.33 25.89 1.16
N VAL A 19 -18.70 26.72 2.15
CA VAL A 19 -17.99 26.77 3.44
C VAL A 19 -18.09 25.43 4.21
N ILE A 20 -19.27 24.78 4.18
CA ILE A 20 -19.45 23.48 4.82
C ILE A 20 -18.56 22.42 4.13
N PHE A 21 -18.58 22.37 2.79
CA PHE A 21 -17.74 21.45 2.02
C PHE A 21 -16.24 21.72 2.26
N TYR A 22 -15.83 22.98 2.25
CA TYR A 22 -14.44 23.36 2.48
C TYR A 22 -13.96 22.92 3.87
N LYS A 23 -14.75 23.19 4.92
CA LYS A 23 -14.44 22.73 6.29
C LYS A 23 -14.50 21.20 6.43
N GLY A 24 -15.39 20.54 5.69
CA GLY A 24 -15.49 19.09 5.68
C GLY A 24 -14.26 18.42 5.05
N LEU A 25 -13.68 19.02 4.01
CA LEU A 25 -12.46 18.55 3.36
C LEU A 25 -11.21 18.74 4.25
N ASP A 26 -11.16 19.85 5.01
CA ASP A 26 -10.02 20.15 5.89
C ASP A 26 -9.98 19.23 7.13
N ASN A 27 -11.12 18.66 7.52
CA ASN A 27 -11.27 17.70 8.62
C ASN A 27 -11.33 16.24 8.16
N SER A 28 -10.62 15.88 7.11
CA SER A 28 -10.50 14.47 6.72
C SER A 28 -9.71 13.69 7.79
N ASN A 29 -10.36 13.37 8.90
CA ASN A 29 -9.90 12.36 9.84
C ASN A 29 -9.92 11.02 9.11
N THR A 30 -8.88 10.73 8.34
CA THR A 30 -8.66 9.37 7.86
C THR A 30 -8.48 8.48 9.09
N TYR A 31 -9.55 7.75 9.41
CA TYR A 31 -9.47 6.73 10.45
C TYR A 31 -8.46 5.67 10.00
N VAL A 32 -7.25 5.78 10.51
CA VAL A 32 -6.24 4.73 10.39
C VAL A 32 -6.45 3.81 11.60
N PRO A 33 -7.02 2.61 11.42
CA PRO A 33 -7.14 1.66 12.51
C PRO A 33 -5.74 1.37 13.05
N LYS A 34 -5.49 1.72 14.29
CA LYS A 34 -4.26 1.30 14.97
C LYS A 34 -4.32 -0.21 15.07
N ILE A 35 -3.37 -0.90 14.46
CA ILE A 35 -3.15 -2.33 14.73
C ILE A 35 -2.69 -2.38 16.18
N LYS A 36 -3.65 -2.63 17.09
CA LYS A 36 -3.39 -2.66 18.54
C LYS A 36 -2.55 -3.86 18.96
N ASP A 37 -2.61 -4.95 18.20
CA ASP A 37 -1.91 -6.19 18.49
C ASP A 37 -1.19 -6.69 17.23
N LYS A 38 -0.02 -7.30 17.40
CA LYS A 38 0.72 -7.97 16.33
C LYS A 38 -0.17 -9.07 15.74
N LYS A 39 -0.74 -8.81 14.56
CA LYS A 39 -1.60 -9.76 13.85
C LYS A 39 -0.72 -10.73 13.06
N ASN A 40 -1.03 -12.03 13.13
CA ASN A 40 -0.41 -13.00 12.25
C ASN A 40 -0.69 -12.66 10.78
N ILE A 41 0.27 -12.95 9.89
CA ILE A 41 -0.02 -12.92 8.46
C ILE A 41 -1.14 -13.93 8.16
N PRO A 42 -1.99 -13.67 7.16
CA PRO A 42 -2.99 -14.66 6.72
C PRO A 42 -2.31 -15.91 6.16
N ILE A 43 -2.97 -17.05 6.29
CA ILE A 43 -2.60 -18.26 5.57
C ILE A 43 -3.23 -18.17 4.19
N PHE A 44 -2.41 -18.18 3.15
CA PHE A 44 -2.88 -18.01 1.79
C PHE A 44 -2.13 -18.90 0.79
N LYS A 45 -2.72 -19.03 -0.39
CA LYS A 45 -2.10 -19.60 -1.57
C LYS A 45 -2.20 -18.56 -2.70
N ALA A 46 -1.07 -18.09 -3.20
CA ALA A 46 -1.00 -17.06 -4.23
C ALA A 46 -0.23 -17.55 -5.45
N LYS A 47 -0.46 -16.91 -6.59
CA LYS A 47 0.27 -17.19 -7.81
C LYS A 47 1.57 -16.41 -7.83
N ASP A 48 2.68 -17.07 -8.07
CA ASP A 48 3.98 -16.42 -8.26
C ASP A 48 4.03 -15.77 -9.64
N PHE A 49 4.53 -14.53 -9.68
CA PHE A 49 4.55 -13.69 -10.87
C PHE A 49 5.45 -14.23 -11.99
N ASN A 50 6.58 -14.81 -11.62
CA ASN A 50 7.59 -15.27 -12.58
C ASN A 50 7.30 -16.69 -13.08
N SER A 51 7.01 -17.61 -12.16
CA SER A 51 6.79 -19.02 -12.50
C SER A 51 5.36 -19.33 -12.89
N ASN A 52 4.42 -18.43 -12.57
CA ASN A 52 2.98 -18.61 -12.80
C ASN A 52 2.38 -19.83 -12.05
N THR A 53 3.12 -20.36 -11.08
CA THR A 53 2.72 -21.49 -10.21
C THR A 53 2.18 -20.98 -8.89
N PHE A 54 1.37 -21.79 -8.21
CA PHE A 54 0.89 -21.44 -6.88
C PHE A 54 1.95 -21.69 -5.81
N ILE A 55 2.05 -20.80 -4.85
CA ILE A 55 2.94 -20.86 -3.71
C ILE A 55 2.16 -20.58 -2.41
N ASP A 56 2.43 -21.35 -1.38
CA ASP A 56 1.80 -21.19 -0.06
C ASP A 56 2.53 -20.13 0.76
N SER A 57 1.79 -19.46 1.66
CA SER A 57 2.33 -18.40 2.54
C SER A 57 3.56 -18.84 3.33
N GLU A 58 3.60 -20.09 3.79
CA GLU A 58 4.76 -20.67 4.50
C GLU A 58 6.04 -20.63 3.67
N LYS A 59 5.96 -20.93 2.36
CA LYS A 59 7.09 -20.86 1.44
C LYS A 59 7.46 -19.45 1.02
N VAL A 60 6.50 -18.50 1.08
CA VAL A 60 6.79 -17.08 0.83
C VAL A 60 7.61 -16.49 1.97
N PHE A 61 7.29 -16.87 3.21
CA PHE A 61 7.91 -16.37 4.45
C PHE A 61 8.71 -17.45 5.18
N GLU A 62 9.41 -18.32 4.45
CA GLU A 62 10.10 -19.50 5.01
C GLU A 62 11.31 -19.18 5.88
N GLU A 63 12.01 -18.07 5.60
CA GLU A 63 13.25 -17.72 6.29
C GLU A 63 12.98 -17.02 7.63
N ASP A 64 13.92 -17.15 8.57
CA ASP A 64 13.88 -16.49 9.88
C ASP A 64 14.51 -15.09 9.81
N ILE A 65 13.92 -14.25 8.97
CA ILE A 65 14.31 -12.86 8.73
C ILE A 65 13.11 -11.93 8.78
N PHE A 66 13.36 -10.62 8.74
CA PHE A 66 12.30 -9.65 8.53
C PHE A 66 11.85 -9.63 7.07
N TYR A 67 10.57 -9.31 6.86
CA TYR A 67 10.02 -9.08 5.53
C TYR A 67 9.37 -7.70 5.46
N VAL A 68 9.46 -7.08 4.30
CA VAL A 68 8.68 -5.91 3.93
C VAL A 68 7.80 -6.29 2.76
N MET A 69 6.49 -6.40 2.99
CA MET A 69 5.53 -6.65 1.92
C MET A 69 4.94 -5.32 1.47
N ASN A 70 5.04 -5.05 0.17
CA ASN A 70 4.49 -3.86 -0.46
C ASN A 70 3.40 -4.26 -1.44
N ILE A 71 2.21 -3.68 -1.28
CA ILE A 71 1.07 -3.85 -2.19
C ILE A 71 1.15 -2.74 -3.22
N TRP A 72 1.23 -3.12 -4.49
CA TRP A 72 1.50 -2.20 -5.60
C TRP A 72 0.76 -2.57 -6.89
N ALA A 73 0.71 -1.63 -7.85
CA ALA A 73 0.22 -1.89 -9.19
C ALA A 73 0.93 -0.99 -10.21
N SER A 74 1.01 -1.41 -11.47
CA SER A 74 1.63 -0.63 -12.54
C SER A 74 0.88 0.67 -12.85
N TRP A 75 -0.44 0.68 -12.69
CA TRP A 75 -1.32 1.84 -12.88
C TRP A 75 -1.28 2.83 -11.70
N CYS A 76 -0.63 2.49 -10.59
CA CYS A 76 -0.58 3.29 -9.37
C CYS A 76 0.52 4.36 -9.45
N VAL A 77 0.17 5.61 -9.65
CA VAL A 77 1.13 6.73 -9.73
C VAL A 77 1.97 6.89 -8.45
N PRO A 78 1.39 6.88 -7.22
CA PRO A 78 2.18 6.95 -5.99
C PRO A 78 3.15 5.77 -5.82
N CYS A 79 2.82 4.57 -6.35
CA CYS A 79 3.71 3.42 -6.31
C CYS A 79 5.00 3.67 -7.13
N ARG A 80 4.90 4.38 -8.27
CA ARG A 80 6.08 4.80 -9.05
C ARG A 80 6.95 5.76 -8.26
N THR A 81 6.35 6.67 -7.51
CA THR A 81 7.08 7.65 -6.70
C THR A 81 7.89 7.01 -5.58
N GLU A 82 7.36 5.98 -4.92
CA GLU A 82 8.05 5.28 -3.83
C GLU A 82 9.06 4.23 -4.29
N HIS A 83 8.95 3.76 -5.53
CA HIS A 83 9.73 2.63 -6.05
C HIS A 83 11.26 2.76 -5.87
N PRO A 84 11.89 3.94 -6.09
CA PRO A 84 13.32 4.11 -5.83
C PRO A 84 13.72 3.84 -4.38
N LEU A 85 12.84 4.13 -3.42
CA LEU A 85 13.09 3.86 -2.00
C LEU A 85 13.01 2.36 -1.68
N LEU A 86 12.11 1.63 -2.35
CA LEU A 86 12.05 0.17 -2.27
C LEU A 86 13.31 -0.45 -2.88
N MET A 87 13.81 0.08 -4.01
CA MET A 87 15.08 -0.33 -4.62
C MET A 87 16.28 -0.09 -3.70
N GLU A 88 16.28 0.99 -2.91
CA GLU A 88 17.29 1.23 -1.89
C GLU A 88 17.19 0.21 -0.75
N LEU A 89 15.97 -0.01 -0.24
CA LEU A 89 15.72 -0.92 0.88
C LEU A 89 16.07 -2.37 0.52
N SER A 90 15.85 -2.79 -0.72
CA SER A 90 16.15 -4.16 -1.18
C SER A 90 17.62 -4.54 -1.15
N LYS A 91 18.52 -3.55 -1.06
CA LYS A 91 19.98 -3.79 -0.93
C LYS A 91 20.39 -4.26 0.48
N SER A 92 19.47 -4.17 1.44
CA SER A 92 19.72 -4.63 2.82
C SER A 92 19.64 -6.16 2.91
N GLN A 93 20.63 -6.78 3.51
CA GLN A 93 20.64 -8.24 3.76
C GLN A 93 19.74 -8.65 4.95
N SER A 94 19.30 -7.69 5.77
CA SER A 94 18.49 -7.95 6.97
C SER A 94 16.98 -8.13 6.66
N VAL A 95 16.56 -7.92 5.43
CA VAL A 95 15.15 -7.92 5.05
C VAL A 95 14.95 -8.43 3.63
N LYS A 96 13.90 -9.20 3.39
CA LYS A 96 13.42 -9.54 2.05
C LYS A 96 12.16 -8.73 1.72
N LEU A 97 12.13 -8.19 0.51
CA LEU A 97 10.94 -7.49 0.01
C LEU A 97 10.05 -8.47 -0.76
N ILE A 98 8.76 -8.45 -0.44
CA ILE A 98 7.71 -9.20 -1.16
C ILE A 98 6.79 -8.19 -1.82
N GLY A 99 6.61 -8.30 -3.13
CA GLY A 99 5.62 -7.51 -3.87
C GLY A 99 4.29 -8.25 -3.94
N LEU A 100 3.19 -7.58 -3.62
CA LEU A 100 1.85 -8.07 -3.87
C LEU A 100 1.23 -7.20 -4.98
N ASN A 101 1.16 -7.74 -6.20
CA ASN A 101 0.67 -7.04 -7.37
C ASN A 101 -0.85 -7.09 -7.40
N TYR A 102 -1.48 -5.95 -7.11
CA TYR A 102 -2.90 -5.79 -6.85
C TYR A 102 -3.67 -5.40 -8.10
N ARG A 103 -4.64 -6.23 -8.52
CA ARG A 103 -5.60 -5.95 -9.59
C ARG A 103 -4.96 -5.31 -10.82
N ASP A 104 -3.92 -5.94 -11.33
CA ASP A 104 -3.09 -5.39 -12.39
C ASP A 104 -3.08 -6.29 -13.63
N ASN A 105 -2.78 -5.69 -14.77
CA ASN A 105 -2.47 -6.44 -15.98
C ASN A 105 -1.02 -6.95 -15.88
N GLN A 106 -0.84 -8.27 -16.05
CA GLN A 106 0.47 -8.91 -15.87
C GLN A 106 1.54 -8.37 -16.84
N ASN A 107 1.17 -7.97 -18.08
CA ASN A 107 2.13 -7.39 -19.03
C ASN A 107 2.54 -5.99 -18.57
N ASN A 108 1.57 -5.14 -18.18
CA ASN A 108 1.88 -3.80 -17.66
C ASN A 108 2.73 -3.87 -16.38
N ALA A 109 2.46 -4.84 -15.51
CA ALA A 109 3.27 -5.08 -14.32
C ALA A 109 4.69 -5.52 -14.65
N LYS A 110 4.88 -6.37 -15.70
CA LYS A 110 6.21 -6.75 -16.20
C LYS A 110 6.94 -5.55 -16.78
N ASP A 111 6.27 -4.73 -17.58
CA ASP A 111 6.85 -3.53 -18.18
C ASP A 111 7.30 -2.55 -17.09
N PHE A 112 6.48 -2.38 -16.04
CA PHE A 112 6.84 -1.57 -14.88
C PHE A 112 8.13 -2.07 -14.21
N ILE A 113 8.23 -3.37 -13.92
CA ILE A 113 9.41 -3.96 -13.29
C ILE A 113 10.64 -3.88 -14.21
N ASN A 114 10.47 -4.03 -15.52
CA ASN A 114 11.56 -3.91 -16.50
C ASN A 114 12.07 -2.47 -16.61
N GLU A 115 11.18 -1.48 -16.54
CA GLU A 115 11.51 -0.05 -16.63
C GLU A 115 12.19 0.48 -15.36
N PHE A 116 11.63 0.15 -14.17
CA PHE A 116 12.06 0.74 -12.90
C PHE A 116 12.96 -0.16 -12.05
N GLY A 117 13.20 -1.41 -12.47
CA GLY A 117 13.93 -2.42 -11.71
C GLY A 117 13.03 -3.23 -10.77
N ASN A 118 13.57 -4.34 -10.26
CA ASN A 118 12.84 -5.24 -9.35
C ASN A 118 13.41 -5.19 -7.93
N PRO A 119 12.74 -4.57 -6.96
CA PRO A 119 13.15 -4.55 -5.56
C PRO A 119 12.76 -5.83 -4.81
N TYR A 120 11.90 -6.67 -5.38
CA TYR A 120 11.27 -7.78 -4.69
C TYR A 120 12.03 -9.08 -4.88
N SER A 121 12.23 -9.81 -3.80
CA SER A 121 12.74 -11.19 -3.84
C SER A 121 11.69 -12.16 -4.41
N LYS A 122 10.41 -11.80 -4.24
CA LYS A 122 9.26 -12.55 -4.76
C LYS A 122 8.11 -11.59 -5.04
N ILE A 123 7.38 -11.82 -6.13
CA ILE A 123 6.17 -11.07 -6.46
C ILE A 123 5.00 -12.05 -6.52
N LEU A 124 3.93 -11.73 -5.81
CA LEU A 124 2.67 -12.48 -5.79
C LEU A 124 1.61 -11.75 -6.61
N ILE A 125 0.77 -12.49 -7.29
CA ILE A 125 -0.33 -11.95 -8.10
C ILE A 125 -1.63 -12.00 -7.28
N ASP A 126 -2.31 -10.85 -7.18
CA ASP A 126 -3.60 -10.68 -6.52
C ASP A 126 -4.62 -10.05 -7.49
N ASN A 127 -5.04 -10.86 -8.49
CA ASN A 127 -5.87 -10.38 -9.60
C ASN A 127 -7.25 -9.87 -9.17
N ASP A 128 -7.85 -10.47 -8.16
CA ASP A 128 -9.19 -10.10 -7.65
C ASP A 128 -9.12 -9.17 -6.43
N GLY A 129 -7.94 -9.00 -5.84
CA GLY A 129 -7.70 -8.19 -4.66
C GLY A 129 -8.05 -8.89 -3.34
N THR A 130 -8.38 -10.18 -3.37
CA THR A 130 -8.78 -10.93 -2.17
C THR A 130 -7.67 -11.00 -1.15
N LEU A 131 -6.44 -11.28 -1.60
CA LEU A 131 -5.29 -11.39 -0.69
C LEU A 131 -4.96 -10.06 -0.01
N SER A 132 -5.03 -8.95 -0.75
CA SER A 132 -4.87 -7.60 -0.18
C SER A 132 -5.91 -7.32 0.92
N VAL A 133 -7.17 -7.73 0.72
CA VAL A 133 -8.24 -7.61 1.72
C VAL A 133 -7.96 -8.48 2.96
N GLU A 134 -7.43 -9.69 2.80
CA GLU A 134 -7.05 -10.57 3.93
C GLU A 134 -5.95 -9.95 4.80
N PHE A 135 -4.99 -9.24 4.18
CA PHE A 135 -4.02 -8.41 4.89
C PHE A 135 -4.66 -7.16 5.53
N GLY A 136 -5.90 -6.83 5.17
CA GLY A 136 -6.65 -5.68 5.65
C GLY A 136 -6.27 -4.39 4.91
N ALA A 137 -5.77 -4.49 3.68
CA ALA A 137 -5.42 -3.33 2.86
C ALA A 137 -6.68 -2.56 2.41
N TYR A 138 -6.51 -1.25 2.27
CA TYR A 138 -7.54 -0.36 1.72
C TYR A 138 -7.29 -0.01 0.25
N GLY A 139 -6.02 -0.13 -0.20
CA GLY A 139 -5.64 0.20 -1.57
C GLY A 139 -4.15 0.13 -1.80
N VAL A 140 -3.67 0.84 -2.81
CA VAL A 140 -2.27 0.90 -3.20
C VAL A 140 -1.76 2.34 -3.20
N PRO A 141 -0.49 2.58 -2.76
CA PRO A 141 0.40 1.60 -2.16
C PRO A 141 0.15 1.41 -0.65
N GLU A 142 0.45 0.23 -0.14
CA GLU A 142 0.54 -0.04 1.29
C GLU A 142 1.75 -0.93 1.59
N THR A 143 2.42 -0.67 2.71
CA THR A 143 3.64 -1.38 3.10
C THR A 143 3.50 -1.97 4.49
N TYR A 144 3.81 -3.25 4.62
CA TYR A 144 3.76 -4.02 5.86
C TYR A 144 5.16 -4.47 6.27
N VAL A 145 5.55 -4.21 7.51
CA VAL A 145 6.76 -4.78 8.11
C VAL A 145 6.34 -6.03 8.88
N ILE A 146 6.91 -7.16 8.53
CA ILE A 146 6.60 -8.48 9.09
C ILE A 146 7.84 -8.98 9.82
N GLY A 147 7.64 -9.41 11.06
CA GLY A 147 8.68 -9.93 11.92
C GLY A 147 9.10 -11.35 11.56
N LYS A 148 10.21 -11.81 12.16
CA LYS A 148 10.68 -13.19 12.08
C LYS A 148 9.64 -14.20 12.57
N ASP A 149 8.81 -13.79 13.52
CA ASP A 149 7.68 -14.57 14.07
C ASP A 149 6.44 -14.58 13.15
N LYS A 150 6.58 -14.10 11.90
CA LYS A 150 5.52 -14.01 10.89
C LYS A 150 4.31 -13.16 11.34
N LYS A 151 4.56 -12.17 12.20
CA LYS A 151 3.53 -11.21 12.62
C LYS A 151 3.76 -9.85 11.97
N ILE A 152 2.68 -9.19 11.63
CA ILE A 152 2.70 -7.82 11.15
C ILE A 152 3.08 -6.92 12.33
N ILE A 153 4.26 -6.30 12.27
CA ILE A 153 4.78 -5.37 13.28
C ILE A 153 4.24 -3.98 13.04
N LYS A 154 4.24 -3.55 11.77
CA LYS A 154 3.84 -2.21 11.36
C LYS A 154 3.23 -2.22 9.97
N ARG A 155 2.30 -1.29 9.75
CA ARG A 155 1.67 -1.01 8.47
C ARG A 155 1.77 0.47 8.16
N PHE A 156 2.11 0.78 6.93
CA PHE A 156 2.11 2.14 6.39
C PHE A 156 1.11 2.21 5.24
N ILE A 157 0.18 3.15 5.32
CA ILE A 157 -0.86 3.40 4.31
C ILE A 157 -0.39 4.58 3.46
N GLY A 158 -0.44 4.43 2.15
CA GLY A 158 0.08 5.40 1.20
C GLY A 158 1.58 5.23 0.92
N PRO A 159 2.15 6.10 0.08
CA PRO A 159 3.52 5.97 -0.40
C PRO A 159 4.53 6.15 0.74
N ILE A 160 5.54 5.29 0.77
CA ILE A 160 6.67 5.42 1.68
C ILE A 160 7.55 6.60 1.29
N ASN A 161 8.18 7.20 2.31
CA ASN A 161 9.12 8.30 2.17
C ASN A 161 10.39 8.03 3.00
N HIS A 162 11.38 8.91 2.95
CA HIS A 162 12.65 8.73 3.68
C HIS A 162 12.46 8.56 5.20
N LYS A 163 11.46 9.23 5.81
CA LYS A 163 11.16 9.08 7.23
C LYS A 163 10.65 7.67 7.54
N ILE A 164 9.75 7.15 6.70
CA ILE A 164 9.22 5.78 6.84
C ILE A 164 10.34 4.75 6.60
N ILE A 165 11.21 4.95 5.61
CA ILE A 165 12.38 4.08 5.40
C ILE A 165 13.30 4.06 6.62
N ALA A 166 13.57 5.22 7.24
CA ALA A 166 14.38 5.27 8.46
C ALA A 166 13.71 4.49 9.61
N GLU A 167 12.38 4.59 9.74
CA GLU A 167 11.62 3.83 10.73
C GLU A 167 11.66 2.32 10.45
N ILE A 168 11.48 1.89 9.20
CA ILE A 168 11.62 0.48 8.81
C ILE A 168 13.02 -0.03 9.16
N LYS A 169 14.07 0.71 8.81
CA LYS A 169 15.48 0.35 9.13
C LYS A 169 15.73 0.21 10.63
N LEU A 170 15.01 0.95 11.48
CA LEU A 170 15.08 0.80 12.94
C LEU A 170 14.40 -0.48 13.44
N ILE A 171 13.31 -0.90 12.81
CA ILE A 171 12.57 -2.11 13.19
C ILE A 171 13.30 -3.39 12.80
N ILE A 172 14.02 -3.39 11.67
CA ILE A 172 14.68 -4.58 11.10
C ILE A 172 16.13 -4.77 11.56
N LYS A 173 16.62 -3.93 12.47
CA LYS A 173 17.91 -4.10 13.14
C LYS A 173 17.87 -5.26 14.14
#